data_b660a9438e5c3fed3732038700f3b491
#
_entry.id   b660a9438e5c3fed3732038700f3b491
#
_cell.length_a   1.000
_cell.length_b   1.000
_cell.length_c   1.000
_cell.angle_alpha   90.00
_cell.angle_beta   90.00
_cell.angle_gamma   90.00
#
_symmetry.space_group_name_H-M   'P 1'
#
loop_
_entity.id
_entity.type
_entity.pdbx_description
1 polymer ?
#
loop_
_entity_poly.entity_id
_entity_poly.type
_entity_poly.pdbx_seq_one_letter_code
_entity_poly.pdbx_strand_id
1 'polypeptide(L)'
;MSNEQEQLTVRRLADFAEVERLYRERLKKDFARNELRPLANLRRSWEKDAYDCYSLVDGDEILGYAFFARLGNNFLFDYFAVAEGHRDEGLGSLFLRCLAAHLRDADCVVVEVEDPDRAKEAAEREIRERRLQFYLRAGYRKTGLTSVLFGAEYRILEVPAKRAHTTDELREIYTALCRSVLSPAAFRTQFRVS
;
A
#
# COMPACT_ATOMS: atom_id res chain seq x y z
N MET A 1 -1.07 26.99 -30.79
CA MET A 1 -0.44 26.71 -29.48
C MET A 1 -1.25 25.57 -28.88
N SER A 2 -0.74 24.36 -29.07
CA SER A 2 -1.39 23.11 -28.69
C SER A 2 -1.39 23.00 -27.16
N ASN A 3 -2.57 22.91 -26.60
CA ASN A 3 -2.77 22.62 -25.18
C ASN A 3 -2.42 21.13 -24.98
N GLU A 4 -1.14 20.81 -24.79
CA GLU A 4 -0.74 19.54 -24.25
C GLU A 4 -1.21 19.55 -22.79
N GLN A 5 -2.43 19.08 -22.57
CA GLN A 5 -2.84 18.62 -21.26
C GLN A 5 -1.95 17.41 -20.95
N GLU A 6 -0.90 17.67 -20.19
CA GLU A 6 -0.08 16.62 -19.59
C GLU A 6 -1.04 15.65 -18.89
N GLN A 7 -1.09 14.43 -19.40
CA GLN A 7 -2.11 13.46 -19.01
C GLN A 7 -1.51 12.58 -17.92
N LEU A 8 -1.92 12.81 -16.68
CA LEU A 8 -1.56 11.95 -15.54
C LEU A 8 -1.86 10.49 -15.87
N THR A 9 -0.84 9.66 -15.83
CA THR A 9 -0.96 8.24 -16.13
C THR A 9 -0.43 7.38 -14.99
N VAL A 10 -1.04 6.20 -14.83
CA VAL A 10 -0.51 5.18 -13.93
C VAL A 10 0.17 4.11 -14.78
N ARG A 11 1.43 3.84 -14.50
CA ARG A 11 2.17 2.77 -15.17
C ARG A 11 2.73 1.77 -14.14
N ARG A 12 2.72 0.49 -14.51
CA ARG A 12 3.47 -0.53 -13.80
C ARG A 12 4.95 -0.36 -14.09
N LEU A 13 5.81 -0.46 -13.07
CA LEU A 13 7.24 -0.41 -13.27
C LEU A 13 7.69 -1.64 -14.06
N ALA A 14 8.57 -1.42 -15.05
CA ALA A 14 8.90 -2.45 -16.04
C ALA A 14 9.99 -3.41 -15.53
N ASP A 15 10.93 -2.90 -14.72
CA ASP A 15 12.05 -3.67 -14.20
C ASP A 15 12.39 -3.31 -12.76
N PHE A 16 13.23 -4.13 -12.14
CA PHE A 16 13.63 -3.90 -10.76
C PHE A 16 14.58 -2.71 -10.58
N ALA A 17 15.26 -2.24 -11.62
CA ALA A 17 16.12 -1.05 -11.51
C ALA A 17 15.28 0.20 -11.22
N GLU A 18 14.09 0.32 -11.81
CA GLU A 18 13.15 1.39 -11.49
C GLU A 18 12.66 1.31 -10.03
N VAL A 19 12.33 0.10 -9.54
CA VAL A 19 11.93 -0.13 -8.14
C VAL A 19 13.06 0.25 -7.19
N GLU A 20 14.29 -0.17 -7.49
CA GLU A 20 15.47 0.14 -6.69
C GLU A 20 15.75 1.65 -6.65
N ARG A 21 15.62 2.35 -7.79
CA ARG A 21 15.76 3.81 -7.85
C ARG A 21 14.73 4.50 -6.95
N LEU A 22 13.44 4.17 -7.09
CA LEU A 22 12.39 4.72 -6.22
C LEU A 22 12.62 4.40 -4.75
N TYR A 23 13.06 3.19 -4.44
CA TYR A 23 13.37 2.80 -3.08
C TYR A 23 14.47 3.70 -2.47
N ARG A 24 15.55 3.96 -3.23
CA ARG A 24 16.68 4.75 -2.76
C ARG A 24 16.36 6.24 -2.67
N GLU A 25 15.64 6.76 -3.66
CA GLU A 25 15.42 8.20 -3.82
C GLU A 25 14.20 8.71 -3.05
N ARG A 26 13.18 7.86 -2.91
CA ARG A 26 11.87 8.26 -2.37
C ARG A 26 11.49 7.49 -1.11
N LEU A 27 11.35 6.15 -1.15
CA LEU A 27 10.84 5.39 -0.01
C LEU A 27 11.63 5.65 1.27
N LYS A 28 12.95 5.76 1.17
CA LYS A 28 13.82 6.07 2.33
C LYS A 28 13.58 7.45 2.95
N LYS A 29 12.95 8.36 2.22
CA LYS A 29 12.57 9.69 2.71
C LYS A 29 11.13 9.71 3.24
N ASP A 30 10.25 8.99 2.56
CA ASP A 30 8.82 9.00 2.83
C ASP A 30 8.42 8.09 4.00
N PHE A 31 9.23 7.06 4.32
CA PHE A 31 8.94 6.07 5.36
C PHE A 31 10.07 5.95 6.37
N ALA A 32 9.70 5.70 7.63
CA ALA A 32 10.66 5.44 8.69
C ALA A 32 11.45 4.14 8.43
N ARG A 33 12.69 4.08 8.91
CA ARG A 33 13.60 2.95 8.64
C ARG A 33 13.05 1.58 9.08
N ASN A 34 12.29 1.56 10.15
CA ASN A 34 11.64 0.36 10.70
C ASN A 34 10.40 -0.09 9.91
N GLU A 35 9.84 0.78 9.06
CA GLU A 35 8.73 0.46 8.16
C GLU A 35 9.23 -0.10 6.82
N LEU A 36 10.50 0.14 6.50
CA LEU A 36 11.07 -0.24 5.22
C LEU A 36 11.49 -1.71 5.20
N ARG A 37 10.94 -2.47 4.24
CA ARG A 37 11.47 -3.79 3.93
C ARG A 37 12.89 -3.66 3.36
N PRO A 38 13.82 -4.56 3.74
CA PRO A 38 15.13 -4.59 3.10
C PRO A 38 14.99 -4.74 1.57
N LEU A 39 15.76 -3.96 0.80
CA LEU A 39 15.72 -3.97 -0.67
C LEU A 39 15.92 -5.39 -1.26
N ALA A 40 16.77 -6.20 -0.62
CA ALA A 40 16.97 -7.60 -1.03
C ALA A 40 15.70 -8.46 -0.89
N ASN A 41 14.81 -8.14 0.07
CA ASN A 41 13.54 -8.83 0.23
C ASN A 41 12.54 -8.39 -0.85
N LEU A 42 12.50 -7.11 -1.19
CA LEU A 42 11.69 -6.60 -2.31
C LEU A 42 12.13 -7.25 -3.63
N ARG A 43 13.43 -7.31 -3.89
CA ARG A 43 13.99 -7.97 -5.09
C ARG A 43 13.55 -9.42 -5.17
N ARG A 44 13.68 -10.17 -4.08
CA ARG A 44 13.26 -11.59 -4.04
C ARG A 44 11.77 -11.77 -4.31
N SER A 45 10.93 -10.87 -3.79
CA SER A 45 9.48 -10.92 -4.04
C SER A 45 9.16 -10.55 -5.49
N TRP A 46 9.85 -9.56 -6.05
CA TRP A 46 9.74 -9.18 -7.47
C TRP A 46 10.12 -10.34 -8.40
N GLU A 47 11.28 -10.98 -8.18
CA GLU A 47 11.76 -12.12 -8.99
C GLU A 47 10.82 -13.32 -8.94
N LYS A 48 10.00 -13.45 -7.90
CA LYS A 48 8.97 -14.49 -7.75
C LYS A 48 7.61 -14.07 -8.30
N ASP A 49 7.51 -12.94 -8.98
CA ASP A 49 6.25 -12.34 -9.43
C ASP A 49 5.21 -12.19 -8.30
N ALA A 50 5.70 -11.90 -7.09
CA ALA A 50 4.90 -11.72 -5.87
C ALA A 50 4.87 -10.26 -5.39
N TYR A 51 5.24 -9.31 -6.27
CA TYR A 51 5.29 -7.91 -5.92
C TYR A 51 5.03 -7.02 -7.14
N ASP A 52 4.03 -6.16 -7.07
CA ASP A 52 3.66 -5.22 -8.11
C ASP A 52 3.95 -3.79 -7.67
N CYS A 53 4.58 -3.02 -8.55
CA CYS A 53 4.93 -1.63 -8.29
C CYS A 53 4.37 -0.73 -9.40
N TYR A 54 3.72 0.35 -9.00
CA TYR A 54 3.12 1.34 -9.90
C TYR A 54 3.63 2.74 -9.58
N SER A 55 3.72 3.58 -10.59
CA SER A 55 3.95 5.03 -10.44
C SER A 55 2.82 5.82 -11.09
N LEU A 56 2.44 6.93 -10.45
CA LEU A 56 1.68 8.00 -11.07
C LEU A 56 2.67 8.96 -11.69
N VAL A 57 2.56 9.23 -12.96
CA VAL A 57 3.49 10.08 -13.72
C VAL A 57 2.76 11.19 -14.46
N ASP A 58 3.45 12.30 -14.60
CA ASP A 58 3.15 13.42 -15.49
C ASP A 58 4.36 13.61 -16.41
N GLY A 59 4.22 13.21 -17.69
CA GLY A 59 5.39 13.06 -18.54
C GLY A 59 6.45 12.14 -17.92
N ASP A 60 7.65 12.69 -17.68
CA ASP A 60 8.77 11.98 -17.06
C ASP A 60 8.80 12.10 -15.53
N GLU A 61 7.98 12.96 -14.94
CA GLU A 61 7.93 13.21 -13.51
C GLU A 61 7.12 12.15 -12.77
N ILE A 62 7.70 11.58 -11.70
CA ILE A 62 6.98 10.66 -10.81
C ILE A 62 6.34 11.46 -9.68
N LEU A 63 5.01 11.59 -9.72
CA LEU A 63 4.21 12.28 -8.73
C LEU A 63 3.77 11.41 -7.55
N GLY A 64 3.81 10.09 -7.72
CA GLY A 64 3.46 9.14 -6.66
C GLY A 64 3.85 7.73 -7.02
N TYR A 65 3.81 6.86 -6.02
CA TYR A 65 4.06 5.43 -6.21
C TYR A 65 3.20 4.58 -5.27
N ALA A 66 2.92 3.36 -5.72
CA ALA A 66 2.15 2.36 -4.98
C ALA A 66 2.78 0.99 -5.17
N PHE A 67 3.11 0.32 -4.08
CA PHE A 67 3.71 -1.00 -4.08
C PHE A 67 2.79 -1.98 -3.38
N PHE A 68 2.65 -3.16 -3.96
CA PHE A 68 1.77 -4.21 -3.47
C PHE A 68 2.52 -5.52 -3.33
N ALA A 69 2.37 -6.17 -2.19
CA ALA A 69 2.63 -7.60 -2.10
C ALA A 69 1.46 -8.35 -2.77
N ARG A 70 1.77 -9.40 -3.55
CA ARG A 70 0.77 -10.17 -4.30
C ARG A 70 0.89 -11.66 -4.02
N LEU A 71 -0.26 -12.30 -3.85
CA LEU A 71 -0.39 -13.76 -3.75
C LEU A 71 -1.63 -14.19 -4.56
N GLY A 72 -1.40 -14.75 -5.74
CA GLY A 72 -2.46 -14.94 -6.72
C GLY A 72 -3.07 -13.60 -7.11
N ASN A 73 -4.39 -13.48 -7.00
CA ASN A 73 -5.13 -12.23 -7.24
C ASN A 73 -5.43 -11.44 -5.96
N ASN A 74 -4.76 -11.75 -4.85
CA ASN A 74 -4.88 -11.00 -3.61
C ASN A 74 -3.71 -10.05 -3.46
N PHE A 75 -4.00 -8.81 -3.04
CA PHE A 75 -3.05 -7.72 -2.95
C PHE A 75 -3.04 -7.12 -1.56
N LEU A 76 -1.85 -6.84 -1.03
CA LEU A 76 -1.63 -6.05 0.17
C LEU A 76 -0.91 -4.76 -0.22
N PHE A 77 -1.50 -3.62 0.08
CA PHE A 77 -0.83 -2.33 -0.02
C PHE A 77 0.35 -2.30 0.95
N ASP A 78 1.56 -2.25 0.42
CA ASP A 78 2.79 -2.22 1.21
C ASP A 78 3.33 -0.79 1.34
N TYR A 79 3.36 -0.03 0.24
CA TYR A 79 3.74 1.38 0.24
C TYR A 79 2.84 2.21 -0.66
N PHE A 80 2.50 3.41 -0.20
CA PHE A 80 1.77 4.39 -0.98
C PHE A 80 2.20 5.80 -0.59
N ALA A 81 2.68 6.57 -1.54
CA ALA A 81 3.05 7.96 -1.31
C ALA A 81 2.81 8.82 -2.54
N VAL A 82 2.50 10.10 -2.28
CA VAL A 82 2.48 11.20 -3.26
C VAL A 82 3.67 12.11 -2.98
N ALA A 83 4.27 12.66 -4.02
CA ALA A 83 5.38 13.59 -3.92
C ALA A 83 5.05 14.76 -2.97
N GLU A 84 6.02 15.16 -2.15
CA GLU A 84 5.79 16.15 -1.09
C GLU A 84 5.23 17.47 -1.62
N GLY A 85 5.74 17.95 -2.75
CA GLY A 85 5.28 19.18 -3.41
C GLY A 85 3.85 19.12 -3.97
N HIS A 86 3.22 17.95 -4.01
CA HIS A 86 1.89 17.71 -4.58
C HIS A 86 0.91 17.08 -3.58
N ARG A 87 1.24 17.15 -2.29
CA ARG A 87 0.31 16.74 -1.22
C ARG A 87 -0.82 17.74 -1.09
N ASP A 88 -1.98 17.26 -0.64
CA ASP A 88 -3.21 18.03 -0.43
C ASP A 88 -3.89 18.59 -1.72
N GLU A 89 -3.38 18.26 -2.91
CA GLU A 89 -3.94 18.59 -4.22
C GLU A 89 -4.92 17.54 -4.75
N GLY A 90 -5.27 16.54 -3.95
CA GLY A 90 -6.18 15.46 -4.35
C GLY A 90 -5.52 14.35 -5.19
N LEU A 91 -4.22 14.44 -5.50
CA LEU A 91 -3.50 13.45 -6.32
C LEU A 91 -3.52 12.05 -5.72
N GLY A 92 -3.45 11.92 -4.39
CA GLY A 92 -3.56 10.60 -3.74
C GLY A 92 -4.90 9.92 -4.07
N SER A 93 -6.01 10.67 -4.02
CA SER A 93 -7.34 10.14 -4.35
C SER A 93 -7.48 9.82 -5.84
N LEU A 94 -6.89 10.64 -6.70
CA LEU A 94 -6.82 10.37 -8.14
C LEU A 94 -6.01 9.09 -8.40
N PHE A 95 -4.84 8.96 -7.77
CA PHE A 95 -3.98 7.80 -7.94
C PHE A 95 -4.68 6.50 -7.51
N LEU A 96 -5.38 6.49 -6.36
CA LEU A 96 -6.17 5.31 -5.95
C LEU A 96 -7.26 4.95 -6.95
N ARG A 97 -7.96 5.94 -7.53
CA ARG A 97 -8.97 5.69 -8.59
C ARG A 97 -8.34 5.10 -9.85
N CYS A 98 -7.19 5.62 -10.29
CA CYS A 98 -6.49 5.08 -11.46
C CYS A 98 -5.94 3.66 -11.19
N LEU A 99 -5.42 3.39 -9.99
CA LEU A 99 -4.98 2.06 -9.59
C LEU A 99 -6.12 1.03 -9.60
N ALA A 100 -7.36 1.43 -9.30
CA ALA A 100 -8.51 0.54 -9.34
C ALA A 100 -8.71 -0.10 -10.72
N ALA A 101 -8.36 0.58 -11.81
CA ALA A 101 -8.40 0.02 -13.16
C ALA A 101 -7.36 -1.09 -13.37
N HIS A 102 -6.17 -0.97 -12.76
CA HIS A 102 -5.12 -1.99 -12.81
C HIS A 102 -5.42 -3.20 -11.90
N LEU A 103 -6.19 -2.97 -10.84
CA LEU A 103 -6.57 -3.98 -9.85
C LEU A 103 -7.99 -4.54 -10.05
N ARG A 104 -8.64 -4.25 -11.18
CA ARG A 104 -10.04 -4.65 -11.46
C ARG A 104 -10.27 -6.17 -11.41
N ASP A 105 -9.25 -6.95 -11.73
CA ASP A 105 -9.31 -8.41 -11.72
C ASP A 105 -8.86 -9.02 -10.38
N ALA A 106 -8.52 -8.17 -9.40
CA ALA A 106 -8.17 -8.62 -8.06
C ALA A 106 -9.35 -9.35 -7.40
N ASP A 107 -9.05 -10.37 -6.61
CA ASP A 107 -10.02 -11.00 -5.75
C ASP A 107 -10.17 -10.21 -4.44
N CYS A 108 -9.06 -9.78 -3.87
CA CYS A 108 -9.02 -9.00 -2.65
C CYS A 108 -7.89 -7.97 -2.69
N VAL A 109 -8.17 -6.74 -2.25
CA VAL A 109 -7.15 -5.71 -2.03
C VAL A 109 -7.31 -5.19 -0.61
N VAL A 110 -6.29 -5.39 0.21
CA VAL A 110 -6.26 -4.96 1.61
C VAL A 110 -5.21 -3.89 1.85
N VAL A 111 -5.45 -3.04 2.84
CA VAL A 111 -4.50 -2.05 3.33
C VAL A 111 -4.45 -2.07 4.85
N GLU A 112 -3.26 -1.90 5.38
CA GLU A 112 -2.99 -1.69 6.79
C GLU A 112 -3.01 -0.19 7.09
N VAL A 113 -3.85 0.24 8.02
CA VAL A 113 -3.87 1.63 8.49
C VAL A 113 -3.63 1.61 9.99
N GLU A 114 -2.62 2.34 10.45
CA GLU A 114 -2.34 2.46 11.89
C GLU A 114 -3.60 2.85 12.66
N ASP A 115 -3.86 2.15 13.77
CA ASP A 115 -5.07 2.37 14.56
C ASP A 115 -5.02 3.74 15.25
N PRO A 116 -5.96 4.67 14.95
CA PRO A 116 -6.01 5.97 15.62
C PRO A 116 -6.22 5.87 17.13
N ASP A 117 -6.93 4.83 17.59
CA ASP A 117 -7.21 4.64 19.03
C ASP A 117 -5.98 4.15 19.82
N ARG A 118 -4.90 3.80 19.13
CA ARG A 118 -3.61 3.39 19.69
C ARG A 118 -2.54 4.48 19.61
N ALA A 119 -2.89 5.65 19.12
CA ALA A 119 -1.99 6.80 19.12
C ALA A 119 -1.73 7.28 20.54
N LYS A 120 -0.47 7.62 20.82
CA LYS A 120 -0.07 8.11 22.15
C LYS A 120 -0.30 9.62 22.31
N GLU A 121 -0.17 10.35 21.20
CA GLU A 121 -0.28 11.80 21.14
C GLU A 121 -1.47 12.23 20.29
N ALA A 122 -2.09 13.36 20.63
CA ALA A 122 -3.24 13.88 19.89
C ALA A 122 -2.92 14.17 18.40
N ALA A 123 -1.74 14.71 18.14
CA ALA A 123 -1.27 14.99 16.77
C ALA A 123 -1.11 13.68 15.95
N GLU A 124 -0.57 12.64 16.56
CA GLU A 124 -0.45 11.32 15.93
C GLU A 124 -1.84 10.73 15.60
N ARG A 125 -2.77 10.83 16.56
CA ARG A 125 -4.15 10.38 16.35
C ARG A 125 -4.82 11.09 15.18
N GLU A 126 -4.65 12.40 15.07
CA GLU A 126 -5.21 13.19 13.96
C GLU A 126 -4.65 12.73 12.60
N ILE A 127 -3.35 12.49 12.51
CA ILE A 127 -2.70 11.98 11.29
C ILE A 127 -3.25 10.60 10.90
N ARG A 128 -3.36 9.67 11.88
CA ARG A 128 -3.89 8.32 11.66
C ARG A 128 -5.37 8.36 11.26
N GLU A 129 -6.18 9.20 11.91
CA GLU A 129 -7.59 9.37 11.55
C GLU A 129 -7.74 9.94 10.13
N ARG A 130 -6.95 10.95 9.76
CA ARG A 130 -6.94 11.51 8.40
C ARG A 130 -6.60 10.44 7.36
N ARG A 131 -5.62 9.56 7.64
CA ARG A 131 -5.24 8.44 6.77
C ARG A 131 -6.37 7.41 6.66
N LEU A 132 -6.99 7.05 7.77
CA LEU A 132 -8.14 6.15 7.79
C LEU A 132 -9.29 6.70 6.93
N GLN A 133 -9.65 7.97 7.14
CA GLN A 133 -10.72 8.63 6.37
C GLN A 133 -10.36 8.75 4.88
N PHE A 134 -9.09 8.91 4.53
CA PHE A 134 -8.63 8.92 3.14
C PHE A 134 -8.99 7.60 2.43
N TYR A 135 -8.68 6.46 3.00
CA TYR A 135 -9.02 5.16 2.41
C TYR A 135 -10.53 4.90 2.41
N LEU A 136 -11.26 5.28 3.46
CA LEU A 136 -12.72 5.14 3.50
C LEU A 136 -13.39 5.95 2.39
N ARG A 137 -12.96 7.19 2.14
CA ARG A 137 -13.46 8.00 1.01
C ARG A 137 -13.09 7.42 -0.36
N ALA A 138 -12.03 6.65 -0.45
CA ALA A 138 -11.63 5.93 -1.67
C ALA A 138 -12.38 4.61 -1.89
N GLY A 139 -13.37 4.29 -1.06
CA GLY A 139 -14.21 3.09 -1.19
C GLY A 139 -13.73 1.87 -0.41
N TYR A 140 -12.67 2.01 0.39
CA TYR A 140 -12.27 0.95 1.31
C TYR A 140 -13.28 0.84 2.46
N ARG A 141 -13.51 -0.37 2.95
CA ARG A 141 -14.38 -0.64 4.09
C ARG A 141 -13.59 -1.16 5.28
N LYS A 142 -14.09 -0.92 6.48
CA LYS A 142 -13.60 -1.53 7.71
C LYS A 142 -13.99 -3.02 7.70
N THR A 143 -13.03 -3.89 8.03
CA THR A 143 -13.24 -5.35 8.03
C THR A 143 -13.53 -5.93 9.41
N GLY A 144 -13.30 -5.15 10.46
CA GLY A 144 -13.31 -5.64 11.84
C GLY A 144 -12.00 -6.31 12.26
N LEU A 145 -11.10 -6.64 11.31
CA LEU A 145 -9.79 -7.18 11.63
C LEU A 145 -8.83 -6.09 12.11
N THR A 146 -8.02 -6.48 13.08
CA THR A 146 -6.86 -5.73 13.53
C THR A 146 -5.61 -6.59 13.43
N SER A 147 -4.45 -5.96 13.32
CA SER A 147 -3.17 -6.67 13.37
C SER A 147 -2.14 -5.93 14.20
N VAL A 148 -1.14 -6.68 14.64
CA VAL A 148 0.09 -6.14 15.21
C VAL A 148 1.23 -6.60 14.31
N LEU A 149 2.02 -5.64 13.81
CA LEU A 149 3.18 -5.92 12.99
C LEU A 149 4.34 -5.04 13.46
N PHE A 150 5.46 -5.66 13.87
CA PHE A 150 6.63 -4.98 14.43
C PHE A 150 6.30 -4.01 15.58
N GLY A 151 5.29 -4.36 16.38
CA GLY A 151 4.85 -3.56 17.53
C GLY A 151 3.88 -2.42 17.21
N ALA A 152 3.62 -2.13 15.93
CA ALA A 152 2.57 -1.21 15.52
C ALA A 152 1.23 -1.94 15.39
N GLU A 153 0.14 -1.27 15.78
CA GLU A 153 -1.23 -1.78 15.70
C GLU A 153 -1.96 -1.17 14.51
N TYR A 154 -2.61 -2.01 13.72
CA TYR A 154 -3.28 -1.63 12.47
C TYR A 154 -4.74 -2.06 12.47
N ARG A 155 -5.56 -1.27 11.79
CA ARG A 155 -6.88 -1.68 11.27
C ARG A 155 -6.71 -2.16 9.85
N ILE A 156 -7.32 -3.28 9.53
CA ILE A 156 -7.30 -3.84 8.19
C ILE A 156 -8.55 -3.35 7.45
N LEU A 157 -8.31 -2.70 6.31
CA LEU A 157 -9.38 -2.28 5.42
C LEU A 157 -9.31 -3.11 4.14
N GLU A 158 -10.44 -3.23 3.46
CA GLU A 158 -10.57 -3.88 2.16
C GLU A 158 -11.27 -2.96 1.18
N VAL A 159 -10.79 -2.90 -0.07
CA VAL A 159 -11.63 -2.46 -1.17
C VAL A 159 -12.24 -3.69 -1.84
N PRO A 160 -13.58 -3.81 -1.84
CA PRO A 160 -14.26 -4.91 -2.51
C PRO A 160 -14.10 -4.75 -4.03
N ALA A 161 -13.31 -5.62 -4.66
CA ALA A 161 -13.15 -5.61 -6.11
C ALA A 161 -14.31 -6.36 -6.80
N LYS A 162 -14.47 -7.65 -6.51
CA LYS A 162 -15.57 -8.48 -7.03
C LYS A 162 -16.69 -8.67 -6.02
N ARG A 163 -16.34 -8.84 -4.76
CA ARG A 163 -17.28 -8.98 -3.63
C ARG A 163 -16.61 -8.55 -2.34
N ALA A 164 -17.41 -8.28 -1.34
CA ALA A 164 -16.92 -8.14 0.02
C ALA A 164 -16.66 -9.53 0.63
N HIS A 165 -15.54 -9.69 1.33
CA HIS A 165 -15.19 -10.91 2.05
C HIS A 165 -15.71 -10.88 3.49
N THR A 166 -15.95 -12.04 4.06
CA THR A 166 -16.19 -12.17 5.49
C THR A 166 -14.91 -11.89 6.28
N THR A 167 -15.05 -11.64 7.57
CA THR A 167 -13.89 -11.40 8.45
C THR A 167 -12.94 -12.60 8.48
N ASP A 168 -13.47 -13.84 8.47
CA ASP A 168 -12.66 -15.06 8.50
C ASP A 168 -11.92 -15.28 7.17
N GLU A 169 -12.58 -15.09 6.02
CA GLU A 169 -11.93 -15.13 4.71
C GLU A 169 -10.79 -14.11 4.62
N LEU A 170 -11.03 -12.88 5.09
CA LEU A 170 -10.00 -11.83 5.10
C LEU A 170 -8.85 -12.15 6.04
N ARG A 171 -9.13 -12.76 7.19
CA ARG A 171 -8.10 -13.22 8.12
C ARG A 171 -7.16 -14.22 7.44
N GLU A 172 -7.71 -15.19 6.71
CA GLU A 172 -6.92 -16.19 5.97
C GLU A 172 -6.10 -15.54 4.86
N ILE A 173 -6.73 -14.71 4.02
CA ILE A 173 -6.08 -14.00 2.90
C ILE A 173 -4.96 -13.10 3.42
N TYR A 174 -5.25 -12.25 4.39
CA TYR A 174 -4.27 -11.31 4.95
C TYR A 174 -3.11 -12.04 5.63
N THR A 175 -3.39 -13.11 6.38
CA THR A 175 -2.36 -13.95 6.99
C THR A 175 -1.45 -14.59 5.95
N ALA A 176 -2.02 -15.09 4.84
CA ALA A 176 -1.25 -15.67 3.74
C ALA A 176 -0.37 -14.63 3.02
N LEU A 177 -0.90 -13.42 2.76
CA LEU A 177 -0.16 -12.30 2.20
C LEU A 177 1.02 -11.90 3.11
N CYS A 178 0.79 -11.70 4.41
CA CYS A 178 1.86 -11.39 5.37
C CYS A 178 2.93 -12.48 5.43
N ARG A 179 2.51 -13.75 5.39
CA ARG A 179 3.43 -14.90 5.37
C ARG A 179 4.29 -14.93 4.11
N SER A 180 3.77 -14.50 2.97
CA SER A 180 4.51 -14.50 1.70
C SER A 180 5.64 -13.47 1.67
N VAL A 181 5.51 -12.38 2.42
CA VAL A 181 6.45 -11.26 2.38
C VAL A 181 7.32 -11.10 3.63
N LEU A 182 6.92 -11.70 4.75
CA LEU A 182 7.71 -11.70 5.97
C LEU A 182 8.70 -12.88 6.01
N SER A 183 9.82 -12.70 6.67
CA SER A 183 10.68 -13.86 6.99
C SER A 183 9.93 -14.80 7.97
N PRO A 184 10.22 -16.13 7.94
CA PRO A 184 9.58 -17.06 8.88
C PRO A 184 9.74 -16.69 10.35
N ALA A 185 10.88 -16.09 10.71
CA ALA A 185 11.10 -15.60 12.08
C ALA A 185 10.22 -14.40 12.40
N ALA A 186 10.21 -13.37 11.52
CA ALA A 186 9.38 -12.18 11.71
C ALA A 186 7.89 -12.54 11.75
N PHE A 187 7.44 -13.41 10.85
CA PHE A 187 6.04 -13.87 10.85
C PHE A 187 5.63 -14.52 12.19
N ARG A 188 6.49 -15.34 12.78
CA ARG A 188 6.19 -16.00 14.07
C ARG A 188 6.25 -15.05 15.27
N THR A 189 7.16 -14.07 15.26
CA THR A 189 7.45 -13.24 16.44
C THR A 189 6.87 -11.85 16.39
N GLN A 190 6.64 -11.30 15.20
CA GLN A 190 6.28 -9.88 14.98
C GLN A 190 4.90 -9.68 14.36
N PHE A 191 4.21 -10.75 13.96
CA PHE A 191 2.89 -10.67 13.33
C PHE A 191 1.82 -11.36 14.17
N ARG A 192 0.70 -10.67 14.36
CA ARG A 192 -0.54 -11.22 14.95
C ARG A 192 -1.73 -10.58 14.26
N VAL A 193 -2.81 -11.35 14.08
CA VAL A 193 -4.10 -10.88 13.53
C VAL A 193 -5.22 -11.31 14.46
N SER A 194 -6.15 -10.39 14.75
CA SER A 194 -7.29 -10.58 15.64
C SER A 194 -8.59 -10.22 14.95
#